data_65a6eeca67c85deaed418c4bb7f8eef3
#
_entry.id   65a6eeca67c85deaed418c4bb7f8eef3
#
_cell.length_a   1.000
_cell.length_b   1.000
_cell.length_c   1.000
_cell.angle_alpha   90.00
_cell.angle_beta   90.00
_cell.angle_gamma   90.00
#
_symmetry.space_group_name_H-M   'P 1'
#
loop_
_entity.id
_entity.type
_entity.pdbx_description
1 polymer ?
#
loop_
_entity_poly.entity_id
_entity_poly.type
_entity_poly.pdbx_seq_one_letter_code
_entity_poly.pdbx_strand_id
1 'polypeptide(L)'
;DIDMKKRINLIGIGTDGNKSLTQEAREQIRKSTVLIGAERMLESVEPVRKKEARCYTSYRPEEIMTILEQEKGEEISVLYSGDPGFYSGAKQLTKRLEGRKWEVRVIPGISSVICMAARRQVPWEKAALVSLHGTGQNAVYEICTHEHTFLLLGGRETAEQFLEKMSWYGLDHLEAAAGRDLSYEEEVFFRGTIRELTSELLSGLSVLWVHNPDYDTFVGQHLED
;
A
#
# COMPACT_ATOMS: atom_id res chain seq x y z
N ASP A 1 -25.95 -26.58 -16.80
CA ASP A 1 -25.19 -25.84 -15.80
C ASP A 1 -24.84 -24.48 -16.39
N ILE A 2 -25.63 -23.49 -16.05
CA ILE A 2 -25.32 -22.11 -16.31
C ILE A 2 -24.19 -21.81 -15.34
N ASP A 3 -22.97 -21.89 -15.86
CA ASP A 3 -21.73 -21.45 -15.18
C ASP A 3 -21.90 -19.94 -14.97
N MET A 4 -22.53 -19.56 -13.85
CA MET A 4 -22.76 -18.15 -13.53
C MET A 4 -21.41 -17.44 -13.48
N LYS A 5 -21.25 -16.47 -14.36
CA LYS A 5 -19.98 -15.78 -14.58
C LYS A 5 -19.63 -14.94 -13.35
N LYS A 6 -18.81 -15.52 -12.48
CA LYS A 6 -18.35 -14.89 -11.26
C LYS A 6 -17.45 -13.69 -11.61
N ARG A 7 -17.74 -12.55 -11.00
CA ARG A 7 -16.92 -11.33 -11.11
C ARG A 7 -16.14 -11.11 -9.85
N ILE A 8 -14.84 -11.00 -10.00
CA ILE A 8 -13.91 -10.72 -8.90
C ILE A 8 -13.33 -9.33 -9.12
N ASN A 9 -13.58 -8.43 -8.18
CA ASN A 9 -13.09 -7.07 -8.22
C ASN A 9 -11.98 -6.92 -7.19
N LEU A 10 -10.78 -6.53 -7.62
CA LEU A 10 -9.66 -6.20 -6.75
C LEU A 10 -9.66 -4.69 -6.57
N ILE A 11 -10.06 -4.22 -5.39
CA ILE A 11 -10.34 -2.80 -5.16
C ILE A 11 -9.31 -2.17 -4.25
N GLY A 12 -8.63 -1.12 -4.73
CA GLY A 12 -7.87 -0.21 -3.88
C GLY A 12 -8.82 0.71 -3.12
N ILE A 13 -8.77 0.67 -1.80
CA ILE A 13 -9.65 1.50 -0.96
C ILE A 13 -9.01 2.83 -0.54
N GLY A 14 -7.85 3.16 -1.08
CA GLY A 14 -7.12 4.35 -0.67
C GLY A 14 -6.56 4.22 0.74
N THR A 15 -6.37 5.36 1.40
CA THR A 15 -5.74 5.38 2.73
C THR A 15 -6.73 5.06 3.86
N ASP A 16 -8.00 5.42 3.76
CA ASP A 16 -8.98 5.20 4.82
C ASP A 16 -10.24 4.39 4.43
N GLY A 17 -10.40 4.08 3.14
CA GLY A 17 -11.52 3.26 2.66
C GLY A 17 -12.90 3.91 2.75
N ASN A 18 -13.00 5.18 3.09
CA ASN A 18 -14.23 5.96 3.08
C ASN A 18 -14.03 7.30 2.39
N LYS A 19 -13.27 8.21 3.00
CA LYS A 19 -13.03 9.55 2.43
C LYS A 19 -12.17 9.51 1.16
N SER A 20 -11.28 8.54 1.06
CA SER A 20 -10.33 8.42 -0.06
C SER A 20 -10.76 7.44 -1.15
N LEU A 21 -11.95 6.85 -1.07
CA LEU A 21 -12.48 6.00 -2.13
C LEU A 21 -12.70 6.80 -3.42
N THR A 22 -12.29 6.22 -4.54
CA THR A 22 -12.75 6.71 -5.84
C THR A 22 -14.25 6.48 -5.97
N GLN A 23 -14.92 7.22 -6.84
CA GLN A 23 -16.33 7.02 -7.11
C GLN A 23 -16.59 5.61 -7.64
N GLU A 24 -15.74 5.12 -8.51
CA GLU A 24 -15.82 3.77 -9.06
C GLU A 24 -15.71 2.69 -7.98
N ALA A 25 -14.73 2.81 -7.07
CA ALA A 25 -14.58 1.89 -5.95
C ALA A 25 -15.81 1.89 -5.04
N ARG A 26 -16.33 3.06 -4.72
CA ARG A 26 -17.53 3.23 -3.89
C ARG A 26 -18.75 2.53 -4.50
N GLU A 27 -18.99 2.73 -5.77
CA GLU A 27 -20.10 2.11 -6.50
C GLU A 27 -19.96 0.59 -6.54
N GLN A 28 -18.76 0.07 -6.77
CA GLN A 28 -18.51 -1.37 -6.81
C GLN A 28 -18.67 -2.01 -5.43
N ILE A 29 -18.20 -1.38 -4.37
CA ILE A 29 -18.40 -1.87 -3.00
C ILE A 29 -19.90 -1.93 -2.67
N ARG A 30 -20.68 -0.94 -3.07
CA ARG A 30 -22.14 -0.93 -2.89
C ARG A 30 -22.87 -2.05 -3.63
N LYS A 31 -22.35 -2.49 -4.77
CA LYS A 31 -22.91 -3.57 -5.56
C LYS A 31 -22.51 -4.95 -5.04
N SER A 32 -21.44 -5.03 -4.29
CA SER A 32 -20.84 -6.30 -3.88
C SER A 32 -21.71 -7.03 -2.86
N THR A 33 -21.92 -8.32 -3.09
CA THR A 33 -22.61 -9.23 -2.17
C THR A 33 -21.66 -9.93 -1.21
N VAL A 34 -20.37 -9.97 -1.58
CA VAL A 34 -19.28 -10.54 -0.79
C VAL A 34 -18.11 -9.58 -0.78
N LEU A 35 -17.58 -9.31 0.40
CA LEU A 35 -16.39 -8.50 0.62
C LEU A 35 -15.34 -9.30 1.37
N ILE A 36 -14.12 -9.28 0.88
CA ILE A 36 -12.98 -9.98 1.48
C ILE A 36 -11.86 -8.96 1.71
N GLY A 37 -11.26 -8.96 2.87
CA GLY A 37 -10.15 -8.08 3.19
C GLY A 37 -9.68 -8.21 4.63
N ALA A 38 -8.62 -7.49 4.98
CA ALA A 38 -8.20 -7.36 6.37
C ALA A 38 -9.31 -6.67 7.19
N GLU A 39 -9.36 -6.97 8.47
CA GLU A 39 -10.41 -6.48 9.37
C GLU A 39 -10.56 -4.95 9.31
N ARG A 40 -9.46 -4.21 9.39
CA ARG A 40 -9.46 -2.76 9.32
C ARG A 40 -10.04 -2.21 8.01
N MET A 41 -9.80 -2.90 6.90
CA MET A 41 -10.32 -2.50 5.59
C MET A 41 -11.82 -2.73 5.50
N LEU A 42 -12.31 -3.85 6.02
CA LEU A 42 -13.74 -4.13 6.11
C LEU A 42 -14.46 -3.11 6.99
N GLU A 43 -13.88 -2.77 8.13
CA GLU A 43 -14.42 -1.73 9.02
C GLU A 43 -14.51 -0.36 8.34
N SER A 44 -13.48 0.02 7.59
CA SER A 44 -13.42 1.34 6.93
C SER A 44 -14.44 1.50 5.80
N VAL A 45 -14.88 0.41 5.18
CA VAL A 45 -15.93 0.43 4.13
C VAL A 45 -17.33 0.13 4.66
N GLU A 46 -17.49 -0.13 5.94
CA GLU A 46 -18.79 -0.42 6.56
C GLU A 46 -19.86 0.64 6.23
N PRO A 47 -19.59 1.94 6.25
CA PRO A 47 -20.58 2.96 5.89
C PRO A 47 -21.02 2.90 4.41
N VAL A 48 -20.27 2.23 3.57
CA VAL A 48 -20.47 2.20 2.11
C VAL A 48 -21.15 0.92 1.65
N ARG A 49 -20.80 -0.22 2.25
CA ARG A 49 -21.27 -1.54 1.82
C ARG A 49 -22.75 -1.79 2.09
N LYS A 50 -23.31 -2.78 1.41
CA LYS A 50 -24.63 -3.32 1.76
C LYS A 50 -24.60 -3.94 3.15
N LYS A 51 -25.66 -3.76 3.93
CA LYS A 51 -25.79 -4.40 5.25
C LYS A 51 -25.76 -5.93 5.18
N GLU A 52 -26.38 -6.50 4.14
CA GLU A 52 -26.46 -7.94 3.92
C GLU A 52 -25.23 -8.55 3.25
N ALA A 53 -24.24 -7.74 2.90
CA ALA A 53 -23.01 -8.27 2.31
C ALA A 53 -22.30 -9.22 3.27
N ARG A 54 -21.90 -10.39 2.75
CA ARG A 54 -21.08 -11.31 3.52
C ARG A 54 -19.64 -10.83 3.52
N CYS A 55 -19.06 -10.68 4.71
CA CYS A 55 -17.71 -10.19 4.90
C CYS A 55 -16.82 -11.32 5.43
N TYR A 56 -15.66 -11.50 4.79
CA TYR A 56 -14.66 -12.47 5.20
C TYR A 56 -13.37 -11.75 5.52
N THR A 57 -12.89 -11.91 6.74
CA THR A 57 -11.60 -11.36 7.16
C THR A 57 -10.49 -12.29 6.69
N SER A 58 -9.81 -11.91 5.62
CA SER A 58 -8.65 -12.63 5.10
C SER A 58 -7.79 -11.71 4.24
N TYR A 59 -6.47 -11.89 4.32
CA TYR A 59 -5.49 -11.23 3.46
C TYR A 59 -4.56 -12.23 2.76
N ARG A 60 -4.66 -13.51 3.11
CA ARG A 60 -3.82 -14.57 2.54
C ARG A 60 -4.38 -15.04 1.20
N PRO A 61 -3.59 -15.04 0.13
CA PRO A 61 -4.08 -15.43 -1.19
C PRO A 61 -4.72 -16.83 -1.22
N GLU A 62 -4.17 -17.80 -0.49
CA GLU A 62 -4.71 -19.16 -0.44
C GLU A 62 -6.11 -19.21 0.18
N GLU A 63 -6.32 -18.51 1.30
CA GLU A 63 -7.63 -18.43 1.96
C GLU A 63 -8.63 -17.71 1.08
N ILE A 64 -8.20 -16.60 0.45
CA ILE A 64 -9.06 -15.84 -0.46
C ILE A 64 -9.52 -16.74 -1.62
N MET A 65 -8.61 -17.50 -2.23
CA MET A 65 -8.98 -18.44 -3.30
C MET A 65 -10.02 -19.48 -2.84
N THR A 66 -9.86 -20.02 -1.63
CA THR A 66 -10.83 -20.95 -1.07
C THR A 66 -12.21 -20.31 -0.91
N ILE A 67 -12.27 -19.07 -0.41
CA ILE A 67 -13.51 -18.33 -0.29
C ILE A 67 -14.14 -18.09 -1.67
N LEU A 68 -13.35 -17.65 -2.65
CA LEU A 68 -13.80 -17.38 -4.00
C LEU A 68 -14.39 -18.63 -4.68
N GLU A 69 -13.83 -19.80 -4.44
CA GLU A 69 -14.30 -21.07 -4.99
C GLU A 69 -15.61 -21.53 -4.35
N GLN A 70 -15.80 -21.25 -3.07
CA GLN A 70 -17.00 -21.65 -2.31
C GLN A 70 -18.17 -20.69 -2.50
N GLU A 71 -17.87 -19.41 -2.74
CA GLU A 71 -18.92 -18.40 -2.88
C GLU A 71 -19.68 -18.54 -4.20
N LYS A 72 -21.00 -18.42 -4.10
CA LYS A 72 -21.90 -18.46 -5.25
C LYS A 72 -22.35 -17.08 -5.72
N GLY A 73 -21.93 -16.03 -5.02
CA GLY A 73 -22.26 -14.65 -5.37
C GLY A 73 -21.63 -14.24 -6.69
N GLU A 74 -22.31 -13.38 -7.43
CA GLU A 74 -21.84 -12.89 -8.73
C GLU A 74 -20.86 -11.73 -8.60
N GLU A 75 -21.05 -10.87 -7.60
CA GLU A 75 -20.24 -9.68 -7.37
C GLU A 75 -19.44 -9.82 -6.08
N ILE A 76 -18.18 -10.20 -6.23
CA ILE A 76 -17.26 -10.40 -5.11
C ILE A 76 -16.12 -9.37 -5.21
N SER A 77 -15.86 -8.69 -4.11
CA SER A 77 -14.78 -7.69 -4.07
C SER A 77 -13.77 -8.04 -3.00
N VAL A 78 -12.49 -7.95 -3.37
CA VAL A 78 -11.35 -8.10 -2.47
C VAL A 78 -10.73 -6.72 -2.27
N LEU A 79 -10.61 -6.32 -1.00
CA LEU A 79 -10.16 -4.99 -0.63
C LEU A 79 -8.67 -4.96 -0.33
N TYR A 80 -8.00 -3.95 -0.86
CA TYR A 80 -6.58 -3.69 -0.64
C TYR A 80 -6.37 -2.24 -0.19
N SER A 81 -5.47 -2.03 0.76
CA SER A 81 -5.06 -0.69 1.17
C SER A 81 -4.35 0.03 0.02
N GLY A 82 -4.57 1.31 -0.11
CA GLY A 82 -3.95 2.12 -1.16
C GLY A 82 -4.41 1.71 -2.56
N ASP A 83 -3.45 1.28 -3.37
CA ASP A 83 -3.66 0.82 -4.74
C ASP A 83 -3.25 -0.64 -4.92
N PRO A 84 -4.02 -1.47 -5.65
CA PRO A 84 -3.67 -2.89 -5.86
C PRO A 84 -2.38 -3.12 -6.64
N GLY A 85 -1.94 -2.15 -7.41
CA GLY A 85 -0.73 -2.22 -8.23
C GLY A 85 0.55 -1.80 -7.50
N PHE A 86 0.48 -1.36 -6.26
CA PHE A 86 1.63 -0.78 -5.56
C PHE A 86 1.97 -1.57 -4.30
N TYR A 87 2.96 -2.46 -4.40
CA TYR A 87 3.42 -3.33 -3.30
C TYR A 87 2.27 -3.99 -2.54
N SER A 88 1.30 -4.51 -3.27
CA SER A 88 0.07 -5.08 -2.74
C SER A 88 0.05 -6.60 -2.85
N GLY A 89 -0.65 -7.26 -1.92
CA GLY A 89 -0.99 -8.68 -2.01
C GLY A 89 -1.83 -9.05 -3.23
N ALA A 90 -2.43 -8.09 -3.90
CA ALA A 90 -3.18 -8.29 -5.14
C ALA A 90 -2.34 -8.96 -6.24
N LYS A 91 -1.05 -8.69 -6.29
CA LYS A 91 -0.13 -9.32 -7.26
C LYS A 91 -0.16 -10.85 -7.18
N GLN A 92 -0.10 -11.38 -5.97
CA GLN A 92 -0.13 -12.84 -5.76
C GLN A 92 -1.50 -13.44 -6.04
N LEU A 93 -2.56 -12.74 -5.66
CA LEU A 93 -3.92 -13.19 -5.96
C LEU A 93 -4.19 -13.19 -7.46
N THR A 94 -3.76 -12.16 -8.18
CA THR A 94 -3.91 -12.07 -9.63
C THR A 94 -3.27 -13.28 -10.33
N LYS A 95 -2.08 -13.70 -9.90
CA LYS A 95 -1.43 -14.91 -10.45
C LYS A 95 -2.26 -16.18 -10.24
N ARG A 96 -2.90 -16.31 -9.07
CA ARG A 96 -3.75 -17.46 -8.78
C ARG A 96 -5.07 -17.45 -9.55
N LEU A 97 -5.52 -16.29 -9.98
CA LEU A 97 -6.73 -16.12 -10.78
C LEU A 97 -6.50 -16.41 -12.26
N GLU A 98 -5.25 -16.44 -12.70
CA GLU A 98 -4.90 -16.81 -14.08
C GLU A 98 -5.43 -18.20 -14.43
N GLY A 99 -5.99 -18.32 -15.64
CA GLY A 99 -6.58 -19.60 -16.12
C GLY A 99 -7.97 -19.92 -15.55
N ARG A 100 -8.50 -19.14 -14.63
CA ARG A 100 -9.90 -19.26 -14.18
C ARG A 100 -10.82 -18.58 -15.20
N LYS A 101 -12.04 -19.10 -15.32
CA LYS A 101 -13.07 -18.54 -16.21
C LYS A 101 -13.81 -17.36 -15.61
N TRP A 102 -13.35 -16.85 -14.50
CA TRP A 102 -13.94 -15.71 -13.81
C TRP A 102 -13.53 -14.40 -14.47
N GLU A 103 -14.42 -13.43 -14.44
CA GLU A 103 -14.08 -12.07 -14.84
C GLU A 103 -13.36 -11.37 -13.69
N VAL A 104 -12.13 -10.91 -13.96
CA VAL A 104 -11.32 -10.20 -12.96
C VAL A 104 -11.18 -8.75 -13.38
N ARG A 105 -11.47 -7.84 -12.46
CA ARG A 105 -11.37 -6.40 -12.65
C ARG A 105 -10.55 -5.80 -11.52
N VAL A 106 -9.67 -4.88 -11.86
CA VAL A 106 -8.88 -4.13 -10.89
C VAL A 106 -9.37 -2.69 -10.86
N ILE A 107 -9.68 -2.18 -9.68
CA ILE A 107 -10.10 -0.80 -9.48
C ILE A 107 -9.03 -0.08 -8.68
N PRO A 108 -8.42 0.99 -9.23
CA PRO A 108 -7.32 1.69 -8.58
C PRO A 108 -7.79 2.46 -7.34
N GLY A 109 -6.84 2.70 -6.45
CA GLY A 109 -7.02 3.54 -5.28
C GLY A 109 -5.83 4.47 -5.07
N ILE A 110 -5.93 5.37 -4.11
CA ILE A 110 -4.89 6.34 -3.80
C ILE A 110 -3.91 5.71 -2.81
N SER A 111 -2.66 5.50 -3.25
CA SER A 111 -1.59 4.99 -2.40
C SER A 111 -1.19 6.00 -1.31
N SER A 112 -0.73 5.52 -0.16
CA SER A 112 -0.15 6.34 0.90
C SER A 112 1.04 7.18 0.41
N VAL A 113 1.78 6.69 -0.57
CA VAL A 113 2.86 7.44 -1.23
C VAL A 113 2.33 8.69 -1.92
N ILE A 114 1.23 8.58 -2.64
CA ILE A 114 0.60 9.73 -3.32
C ILE A 114 0.11 10.74 -2.27
N CYS A 115 -0.49 10.27 -1.18
CA CYS A 115 -0.90 11.14 -0.08
C CYS A 115 0.28 11.88 0.56
N MET A 116 1.39 11.17 0.80
CA MET A 116 2.61 11.78 1.34
C MET A 116 3.18 12.81 0.38
N ALA A 117 3.29 12.49 -0.89
CA ALA A 117 3.79 13.41 -1.92
C ALA A 117 2.95 14.68 -1.99
N ALA A 118 1.63 14.56 -1.94
CA ALA A 118 0.72 15.70 -1.92
C ALA A 118 0.93 16.59 -0.69
N ARG A 119 1.06 15.99 0.49
CA ARG A 119 1.32 16.71 1.74
C ARG A 119 2.67 17.41 1.75
N ARG A 120 3.66 16.83 1.11
CA ARG A 120 4.97 17.44 0.96
C ARG A 120 5.05 18.41 -0.20
N GLN A 121 3.99 18.48 -1.04
CA GLN A 121 3.97 19.28 -2.27
C GLN A 121 5.15 18.94 -3.20
N VAL A 122 5.45 17.64 -3.29
CA VAL A 122 6.57 17.10 -4.06
C VAL A 122 6.03 16.30 -5.24
N PRO A 123 6.47 16.59 -6.47
CA PRO A 123 6.19 15.71 -7.61
C PRO A 123 6.96 14.39 -7.45
N TRP A 124 6.33 13.29 -7.81
CA TRP A 124 6.89 11.97 -7.54
C TRP A 124 7.30 11.17 -8.79
N GLU A 125 7.17 11.76 -9.99
CA GLU A 125 7.49 11.07 -11.25
C GLU A 125 8.97 10.67 -11.38
N LYS A 126 9.87 11.36 -10.68
CA LYS A 126 11.31 11.04 -10.66
C LYS A 126 11.77 10.49 -9.30
N ALA A 127 10.85 10.24 -8.39
CA ALA A 127 11.19 9.72 -7.08
C ALA A 127 11.50 8.22 -7.14
N ALA A 128 12.34 7.77 -6.22
CA ALA A 128 12.47 6.35 -5.95
C ALA A 128 11.28 5.88 -5.08
N LEU A 129 10.75 4.73 -5.43
CA LEU A 129 9.67 4.07 -4.71
C LEU A 129 10.20 2.75 -4.13
N VAL A 130 10.28 2.67 -2.80
CA VAL A 130 10.93 1.56 -2.11
C VAL A 130 9.95 0.91 -1.14
N SER A 131 9.93 -0.42 -1.13
CA SER A 131 9.29 -1.18 -0.06
C SER A 131 10.34 -1.93 0.73
N LEU A 132 10.35 -1.73 2.03
CA LEU A 132 11.21 -2.48 2.95
C LEU A 132 10.54 -3.73 3.49
N HIS A 133 9.32 -4.01 3.02
CA HIS A 133 8.54 -5.17 3.43
C HIS A 133 8.88 -6.40 2.57
N GLY A 134 9.99 -7.08 2.89
CA GLY A 134 10.35 -8.37 2.30
C GLY A 134 10.86 -8.34 0.85
N THR A 135 11.29 -7.20 0.32
CA THR A 135 11.67 -7.07 -1.09
C THR A 135 13.18 -7.10 -1.36
N GLY A 136 14.02 -6.97 -0.33
CA GLY A 136 15.46 -6.90 -0.50
C GLY A 136 15.97 -5.61 -1.19
N GLN A 137 15.13 -4.60 -1.36
CA GLN A 137 15.52 -3.33 -1.97
C GLN A 137 16.54 -2.58 -1.10
N ASN A 138 17.49 -1.91 -1.75
CA ASN A 138 18.53 -1.15 -1.08
C ASN A 138 18.10 0.31 -0.92
N ALA A 139 17.54 0.63 0.24
CA ALA A 139 17.09 2.00 0.54
C ALA A 139 18.22 3.02 0.54
N VAL A 140 19.42 2.64 0.99
CA VAL A 140 20.60 3.53 1.00
C VAL A 140 20.96 3.96 -0.41
N TYR A 141 21.04 3.00 -1.33
CA TYR A 141 21.32 3.29 -2.74
C TYR A 141 20.28 4.24 -3.34
N GLU A 142 19.00 3.94 -3.14
CA GLU A 142 17.92 4.75 -3.70
C GLU A 142 17.95 6.19 -3.13
N ILE A 143 18.19 6.35 -1.84
CA ILE A 143 18.29 7.67 -1.20
C ILE A 143 19.51 8.44 -1.72
N CYS A 144 20.64 7.77 -1.93
CA CYS A 144 21.85 8.42 -2.44
C CYS A 144 21.74 8.86 -3.90
N THR A 145 20.88 8.21 -4.68
CA THR A 145 20.78 8.43 -6.14
C THR A 145 19.53 9.19 -6.57
N HIS A 146 18.63 9.52 -5.66
CA HIS A 146 17.38 10.25 -5.95
C HIS A 146 17.21 11.44 -5.01
N GLU A 147 16.71 12.53 -5.56
CA GLU A 147 16.35 13.70 -4.74
C GLU A 147 15.26 13.36 -3.75
N HIS A 148 14.24 12.64 -4.20
CA HIS A 148 13.11 12.21 -3.38
C HIS A 148 12.99 10.69 -3.37
N THR A 149 12.83 10.11 -2.19
CA THR A 149 12.60 8.69 -2.00
C THR A 149 11.40 8.50 -1.10
N PHE A 150 10.44 7.68 -1.54
CA PHE A 150 9.30 7.25 -0.74
C PHE A 150 9.48 5.78 -0.34
N LEU A 151 9.28 5.49 0.93
CA LEU A 151 9.46 4.14 1.48
C LEU A 151 8.20 3.67 2.19
N LEU A 152 7.80 2.45 1.88
CA LEU A 152 6.80 1.72 2.68
C LEU A 152 7.53 0.87 3.71
N LEU A 153 7.14 1.00 4.96
CA LEU A 153 7.76 0.32 6.09
C LEU A 153 6.83 -0.79 6.59
N GLY A 154 7.40 -1.96 6.83
CA GLY A 154 6.67 -3.18 7.15
C GLY A 154 6.79 -3.63 8.59
N GLY A 155 6.86 -2.71 9.55
CA GLY A 155 6.89 -3.02 10.97
C GLY A 155 8.11 -2.46 11.69
N ARG A 156 8.12 -2.67 13.01
CA ARG A 156 9.10 -2.07 13.92
C ARG A 156 10.54 -2.53 13.67
N GLU A 157 10.74 -3.82 13.46
CA GLU A 157 12.08 -4.38 13.21
C GLU A 157 12.70 -3.81 11.93
N THR A 158 11.93 -3.75 10.86
CA THR A 158 12.37 -3.15 9.58
C THR A 158 12.71 -1.68 9.75
N ALA A 159 11.91 -0.95 10.52
CA ALA A 159 12.16 0.46 10.83
C ALA A 159 13.46 0.65 11.63
N GLU A 160 13.72 -0.19 12.63
CA GLU A 160 14.96 -0.15 13.42
C GLU A 160 16.18 -0.39 12.53
N GLN A 161 16.14 -1.38 11.67
CA GLN A 161 17.23 -1.69 10.73
C GLN A 161 17.47 -0.54 9.75
N PHE A 162 16.42 0.07 9.26
CA PHE A 162 16.52 1.24 8.39
C PHE A 162 17.19 2.41 9.07
N LEU A 163 16.77 2.76 10.28
CA LEU A 163 17.34 3.88 11.04
C LEU A 163 18.81 3.65 11.38
N GLU A 164 19.19 2.43 11.75
CA GLU A 164 20.59 2.05 11.99
C GLU A 164 21.45 2.24 10.73
N LYS A 165 20.97 1.80 9.58
CA LYS A 165 21.68 1.97 8.30
C LYS A 165 21.85 3.44 7.94
N MET A 166 20.83 4.26 8.12
CA MET A 166 20.91 5.69 7.85
C MET A 166 21.95 6.38 8.71
N SER A 167 22.01 6.02 9.99
CA SER A 167 23.03 6.51 10.91
C SER A 167 24.45 6.03 10.52
N TRP A 168 24.57 4.74 10.20
CA TRP A 168 25.85 4.14 9.80
C TRP A 168 26.46 4.79 8.56
N TYR A 169 25.63 5.10 7.56
CA TYR A 169 26.08 5.74 6.32
C TYR A 169 26.13 7.27 6.37
N GLY A 170 25.87 7.87 7.54
CA GLY A 170 25.90 9.32 7.71
C GLY A 170 24.76 10.05 6.97
N LEU A 171 23.62 9.40 6.78
CA LEU A 171 22.46 9.94 6.06
C LEU A 171 21.33 10.39 7.00
N ASP A 172 21.52 10.28 8.30
CA ASP A 172 20.50 10.59 9.29
C ASP A 172 20.21 12.09 9.48
N HIS A 173 21.03 12.95 8.86
CA HIS A 173 20.81 14.39 8.80
C HIS A 173 19.80 14.83 7.73
N LEU A 174 19.43 13.93 6.81
CA LEU A 174 18.53 14.26 5.71
C LEU A 174 17.12 14.59 6.21
N GLU A 175 16.46 15.52 5.52
CA GLU A 175 15.06 15.86 5.78
C GLU A 175 14.16 14.66 5.49
N ALA A 176 13.19 14.44 6.37
CA ALA A 176 12.24 13.37 6.24
C ALA A 176 10.85 13.79 6.74
N ALA A 177 9.85 13.12 6.22
CA ALA A 177 8.49 13.15 6.76
C ALA A 177 7.95 11.74 6.85
N ALA A 178 7.25 11.45 7.93
CA ALA A 178 6.64 10.15 8.16
C ALA A 178 5.15 10.29 8.44
N GLY A 179 4.38 9.38 7.90
CA GLY A 179 2.95 9.28 8.13
C GLY A 179 2.59 7.87 8.58
N ARG A 180 1.89 7.77 9.71
CA ARG A 180 1.30 6.53 10.18
C ARG A 180 -0.20 6.67 10.21
N ASP A 181 -0.90 5.67 9.70
CA ASP A 181 -2.36 5.66 9.66
C ASP A 181 -2.94 6.90 8.97
N LEU A 182 -2.35 7.30 7.85
CA LEU A 182 -2.77 8.48 7.10
C LEU A 182 -4.26 8.43 6.78
N SER A 183 -4.93 9.57 6.96
CA SER A 183 -6.37 9.78 6.76
C SER A 183 -7.28 9.14 7.81
N TYR A 184 -6.78 8.30 8.70
CA TYR A 184 -7.53 7.81 9.87
C TYR A 184 -7.52 8.84 11.00
N GLU A 185 -8.42 8.69 11.96
CA GLU A 185 -8.50 9.59 13.13
C GLU A 185 -7.22 9.53 13.98
N GLU A 186 -6.57 8.35 14.03
CA GLU A 186 -5.34 8.11 14.75
C GLU A 186 -4.08 8.54 13.98
N GLU A 187 -4.24 9.28 12.90
CA GLU A 187 -3.13 9.72 12.06
C GLU A 187 -2.03 10.40 12.87
N VAL A 188 -0.80 9.97 12.64
CA VAL A 188 0.40 10.64 13.13
C VAL A 188 1.21 11.09 11.94
N PHE A 189 1.53 12.38 11.90
CA PHE A 189 2.36 12.96 10.86
C PHE A 189 3.55 13.68 11.50
N PHE A 190 4.75 13.37 11.02
CA PHE A 190 6.00 13.93 11.50
C PHE A 190 6.78 14.55 10.35
N ARG A 191 7.46 15.66 10.61
CA ARG A 191 8.42 16.27 9.70
C ARG A 191 9.65 16.70 10.48
N GLY A 192 10.82 16.35 9.98
CA GLY A 192 12.09 16.70 10.61
C GLY A 192 13.25 16.06 9.85
N THR A 193 14.19 15.51 10.60
CA THR A 193 15.31 14.74 10.03
C THR A 193 15.16 13.26 10.35
N ILE A 194 15.87 12.40 9.61
CA ILE A 194 15.87 10.96 9.87
C ILE A 194 16.32 10.67 11.31
N ARG A 195 17.26 11.43 11.83
CA ARG A 195 17.77 11.29 13.20
C ARG A 195 16.69 11.43 14.27
N GLU A 196 15.68 12.23 14.01
CA GLU A 196 14.57 12.47 14.92
C GLU A 196 13.47 11.40 14.87
N LEU A 197 13.53 10.50 13.88
CA LEU A 197 12.56 9.42 13.73
C LEU A 197 12.80 8.31 14.76
N THR A 198 11.71 7.69 15.21
CA THR A 198 11.76 6.54 16.11
C THR A 198 11.09 5.33 15.45
N SER A 199 11.51 4.13 15.85
CA SER A 199 10.89 2.90 15.35
C SER A 199 9.42 2.78 15.77
N GLU A 200 9.02 3.39 16.86
CA GLU A 200 7.63 3.46 17.30
C GLU A 200 6.77 4.28 16.33
N LEU A 201 7.25 5.45 15.91
CA LEU A 201 6.57 6.28 14.92
C LEU A 201 6.40 5.53 13.58
N LEU A 202 7.39 4.74 13.19
CA LEU A 202 7.42 4.00 11.95
C LEU A 202 6.83 2.58 12.05
N SER A 203 6.21 2.24 13.16
CA SER A 203 5.50 0.97 13.34
C SER A 203 4.15 0.96 12.61
N GLY A 204 3.65 -0.22 12.26
CA GLY A 204 2.36 -0.37 11.59
C GLY A 204 2.38 0.08 10.12
N LEU A 205 1.25 0.61 9.66
CA LEU A 205 1.08 1.13 8.29
C LEU A 205 1.72 2.52 8.18
N SER A 206 2.99 2.57 7.84
CA SER A 206 3.72 3.82 7.72
C SER A 206 4.36 4.02 6.35
N VAL A 207 4.38 5.28 5.93
CA VAL A 207 5.06 5.75 4.73
C VAL A 207 6.06 6.82 5.13
N LEU A 208 7.25 6.76 4.54
CA LEU A 208 8.32 7.70 4.78
C LEU A 208 8.70 8.40 3.47
N TRP A 209 8.93 9.69 3.54
CA TRP A 209 9.55 10.47 2.49
C TRP A 209 10.92 10.97 2.98
N VAL A 210 11.93 10.86 2.13
CA VAL A 210 13.29 11.35 2.38
C VAL A 210 13.71 12.28 1.26
N HIS A 211 14.26 13.44 1.62
CA HIS A 211 14.80 14.42 0.68
C HIS A 211 16.32 14.43 0.75
N ASN A 212 16.97 14.14 -0.37
CA ASN A 212 18.42 14.26 -0.51
C ASN A 212 18.75 15.28 -1.60
N PRO A 213 19.06 16.55 -1.23
CA PRO A 213 19.42 17.57 -2.22
C PRO A 213 20.77 17.32 -2.89
N ASP A 214 21.62 16.51 -2.26
CA ASP A 214 22.97 16.18 -2.74
C ASP A 214 23.05 14.81 -3.42
N TYR A 215 21.94 14.34 -3.96
CA TYR A 215 21.90 13.06 -4.65
C TYR A 215 22.86 13.02 -5.83
N ASP A 216 23.52 11.88 -6.03
CA ASP A 216 24.52 11.69 -7.07
C ASP A 216 24.05 10.66 -8.11
N THR A 217 23.56 11.16 -9.24
CA THR A 217 23.11 10.32 -10.35
C THR A 217 24.26 9.59 -11.04
N PHE A 218 25.48 10.12 -10.96
CA PHE A 218 26.67 9.51 -11.57
C PHE A 218 27.08 8.24 -10.80
N VAL A 219 27.13 8.31 -9.47
CA VAL A 219 27.40 7.11 -8.64
C VAL A 219 26.33 6.05 -8.86
N GLY A 220 25.06 6.46 -8.98
CA GLY A 220 23.98 5.55 -9.28
C GLY A 220 24.15 4.80 -10.59
N GLN A 221 24.55 5.49 -11.64
CA GLN A 221 24.77 4.89 -12.95
C GLN A 221 25.95 3.91 -12.97
N HIS A 222 26.95 4.10 -12.12
CA HIS A 222 28.16 3.25 -12.08
C HIS A 222 28.06 2.08 -11.11
N LEU A 223 27.10 2.09 -10.18
CA LEU A 223 26.85 0.96 -9.28
C LEU A 223 25.95 -0.12 -9.92
N GLU A 224 25.36 0.18 -11.07
CA GLU A 224 24.58 -0.79 -11.86
C GLU A 224 25.46 -1.60 -12.84
N ASP A 225 26.70 -1.20 -13.07
CA ASP A 225 27.70 -1.88 -13.88
C ASP A 225 28.53 -2.86 -13.01
#